data_b67b30931ecf690ee7b24974d45b1958
#
_entry.id   b67b30931ecf690ee7b24974d45b1958
#
_cell.length_a   1.000
_cell.length_b   1.000
_cell.length_c   1.000
_cell.angle_alpha   90.00
_cell.angle_beta   90.00
_cell.angle_gamma   90.00
#
_symmetry.space_group_name_H-M   'P 1'
#
loop_
_entity.id
_entity.type
_entity.pdbx_description
1 polymer ?
#
loop_
_entity_poly.entity_id
_entity_poly.type
_entity_poly.pdbx_seq_one_letter_code
_entity_poly.pdbx_strand_id
1 'polypeptide(L)'
;RQMCIRDRYKSDAYEGYLYTDVSTYTINDGIPSVKILSPINVSVDGTIDNTFTWIYQIDTASKQKAFDLQYSANNGLSWENVFTKEPSGNTFAVIPANTFNAGNNLWKVRVYNTDDVASEWSTPASIVVRAAPIKPTISSVTKKPKITVGWQSTGQQAFQVIANDIDSGVVFGTEKTYTIPYYFRDGETVNIKVRIKNRFSEWSEWSEISVTVENTSTGNITSLVQNVGNDVKLIWSADTEFVCFYVLRGNIPIAKTTNLKEYTDYTSIGANEYQIMGITSDGYYTLSNVVPVSVFPQTSVIGILSNAVSWITLTYRRGNLPEIVTSSSEDIYYQHYSGRTLPVANSSRFKSKTKILTFTVYKEDADKIENMIGQTVIYKDYAGNKIIGIVNNVESSSYAIRPDVRLEITAIDYQEDVGYDD
;
A
#
# COMPACT_ATOMS: atom_id res chain seq x y z
N ARG A 1 9.11 63.28 -13.84
CA ARG A 1 9.18 64.72 -14.15
C ARG A 1 10.56 65.05 -14.70
N GLN A 2 10.60 65.74 -15.82
CA GLN A 2 11.84 66.21 -16.42
C GLN A 2 12.09 67.64 -15.93
N MET A 3 13.18 67.83 -15.22
CA MET A 3 13.57 69.17 -14.71
C MET A 3 14.78 69.67 -15.51
N CYS A 4 14.58 70.83 -16.18
CA CYS A 4 15.66 71.46 -16.91
C CYS A 4 16.28 72.53 -16.00
N ILE A 5 17.55 72.39 -15.66
CA ILE A 5 18.33 73.34 -14.88
C ILE A 5 19.23 74.08 -15.87
N ARG A 6 19.10 75.38 -15.88
CA ARG A 6 19.94 76.24 -16.65
C ARG A 6 20.59 77.28 -15.70
N ASP A 7 21.85 77.07 -15.46
CA ASP A 7 22.58 77.99 -14.64
C ASP A 7 23.03 79.20 -15.46
N ARG A 8 22.99 80.38 -14.83
CA ARG A 8 23.34 81.62 -15.41
C ARG A 8 24.44 82.28 -14.51
N TYR A 9 25.57 82.57 -15.11
CA TYR A 9 26.57 83.32 -14.41
C TYR A 9 27.01 84.60 -15.20
N LYS A 10 27.43 85.60 -14.48
CA LYS A 10 27.95 86.85 -15.02
C LYS A 10 29.48 86.84 -14.97
N SER A 11 30.11 87.11 -16.13
CA SER A 11 31.54 87.24 -16.22
C SER A 11 31.92 88.72 -16.21
N ASP A 12 32.91 89.13 -15.46
CA ASP A 12 33.39 90.51 -15.42
C ASP A 12 34.00 90.97 -16.75
N ALA A 13 34.21 90.09 -17.72
CA ALA A 13 34.81 90.36 -19.00
C ALA A 13 33.79 90.50 -20.14
N TYR A 14 32.47 90.37 -19.87
CA TYR A 14 31.47 90.44 -20.89
C TYR A 14 30.12 91.04 -20.42
N GLU A 15 29.60 92.05 -21.16
CA GLU A 15 28.33 92.74 -20.80
C GLU A 15 27.09 91.84 -21.09
N GLY A 16 27.16 90.56 -20.95
CA GLY A 16 26.07 89.60 -21.17
C GLY A 16 26.08 88.47 -20.17
N TYR A 17 24.98 87.67 -20.16
CA TYR A 17 24.91 86.47 -19.39
C TYR A 17 25.35 85.30 -20.27
N LEU A 18 26.27 84.49 -19.80
CA LEU A 18 26.62 83.22 -20.35
C LEU A 18 25.67 82.14 -19.74
N TYR A 19 25.16 81.27 -20.55
CA TYR A 19 24.32 80.20 -20.11
C TYR A 19 25.06 78.88 -20.30
N THR A 20 25.02 78.05 -19.31
CA THR A 20 25.50 76.68 -19.46
C THR A 20 24.57 75.91 -20.39
N ASP A 21 25.05 74.85 -20.97
CA ASP A 21 24.20 73.88 -21.71
C ASP A 21 23.10 73.33 -20.83
N VAL A 22 21.92 73.10 -21.43
CA VAL A 22 20.80 72.54 -20.71
C VAL A 22 21.11 71.10 -20.36
N SER A 23 21.33 70.85 -19.08
CA SER A 23 21.41 69.49 -18.58
C SER A 23 20.00 69.02 -18.21
N THR A 24 19.53 67.97 -18.90
CA THR A 24 18.26 67.34 -18.55
C THR A 24 18.51 66.20 -17.59
N TYR A 25 17.95 66.28 -16.40
CA TYR A 25 17.89 65.21 -15.46
C TYR A 25 16.53 64.53 -15.54
N THR A 26 16.53 63.25 -15.81
CA THR A 26 15.33 62.45 -15.61
C THR A 26 15.19 62.14 -14.14
N ILE A 27 14.26 62.78 -13.45
CA ILE A 27 13.88 62.40 -12.09
C ILE A 27 13.07 61.09 -12.24
N ASN A 28 13.66 60.02 -11.86
CA ASN A 28 12.91 58.79 -11.75
C ASN A 28 11.83 59.00 -10.66
N ASP A 29 10.55 58.79 -11.02
CA ASP A 29 9.39 59.14 -10.18
C ASP A 29 9.28 58.25 -8.91
N GLY A 30 10.31 57.53 -8.59
CA GLY A 30 10.33 56.67 -7.39
C GLY A 30 9.31 55.52 -7.50
N ILE A 31 8.96 55.09 -8.73
CA ILE A 31 8.08 53.95 -8.93
C ILE A 31 8.82 52.66 -8.57
N PRO A 32 8.33 51.90 -7.60
CA PRO A 32 8.96 50.64 -7.24
C PRO A 32 8.71 49.57 -8.32
N SER A 33 9.59 48.58 -8.37
CA SER A 33 9.38 47.37 -9.11
C SER A 33 9.47 46.14 -8.18
N VAL A 34 8.86 45.05 -8.59
CA VAL A 34 8.78 43.81 -7.81
C VAL A 34 9.03 42.61 -8.68
N LYS A 35 9.81 41.66 -8.13
CA LYS A 35 10.07 40.36 -8.77
C LYS A 35 9.82 39.25 -7.77
N ILE A 36 9.02 38.24 -8.14
CA ILE A 36 8.79 37.05 -7.34
C ILE A 36 10.09 36.28 -7.18
N LEU A 37 10.37 35.81 -5.95
CA LEU A 37 11.52 35.00 -5.60
C LEU A 37 11.13 33.53 -5.32
N SER A 38 10.09 33.31 -4.50
CA SER A 38 9.62 31.97 -4.12
C SER A 38 8.19 32.05 -3.55
N PRO A 39 7.34 31.00 -3.79
CA PRO A 39 7.55 29.78 -4.57
C PRO A 39 7.32 29.99 -6.07
N ILE A 40 8.12 29.33 -6.92
CA ILE A 40 7.99 29.37 -8.38
C ILE A 40 8.10 27.95 -8.95
N ASN A 41 7.11 27.49 -9.72
CA ASN A 41 7.09 26.18 -10.38
C ASN A 41 7.32 24.99 -9.41
N VAL A 42 6.85 25.09 -8.19
CA VAL A 42 6.98 24.07 -7.15
C VAL A 42 5.62 23.68 -6.59
N SER A 43 5.58 22.51 -5.93
CA SER A 43 4.41 22.12 -5.15
C SER A 43 4.51 22.70 -3.74
N VAL A 44 3.40 23.23 -3.24
CA VAL A 44 3.23 23.70 -1.87
C VAL A 44 2.11 22.89 -1.18
N ASP A 45 2.25 22.69 0.12
CA ASP A 45 1.21 22.05 0.92
C ASP A 45 0.18 23.12 1.31
N GLY A 46 -1.03 23.00 0.76
CA GLY A 46 -2.11 23.95 1.05
C GLY A 46 -2.73 23.81 2.43
N THR A 47 -2.39 22.76 3.20
CA THR A 47 -2.93 22.51 4.54
C THR A 47 -2.15 23.19 5.67
N ILE A 48 -1.01 23.79 5.35
CA ILE A 48 -0.15 24.54 6.27
C ILE A 48 0.09 25.97 5.77
N ASP A 49 0.57 26.82 6.66
CA ASP A 49 0.99 28.16 6.31
C ASP A 49 2.21 28.13 5.39
N ASN A 50 2.18 28.91 4.32
CA ASN A 50 3.25 28.96 3.33
C ASN A 50 3.83 30.36 3.21
N THR A 51 5.16 30.47 3.14
CA THR A 51 5.84 31.77 2.99
C THR A 51 6.11 32.06 1.51
N PHE A 52 5.62 33.22 1.05
CA PHE A 52 5.80 33.76 -0.29
C PHE A 52 6.72 34.96 -0.25
N THR A 53 7.74 35.00 -1.10
CA THR A 53 8.81 36.00 -1.05
C THR A 53 9.00 36.69 -2.39
N TRP A 54 9.43 37.92 -2.35
CA TRP A 54 9.73 38.75 -3.53
C TRP A 54 10.92 39.69 -3.25
N ILE A 55 11.41 40.33 -4.31
CA ILE A 55 12.42 41.34 -4.26
C ILE A 55 11.74 42.68 -4.54
N TYR A 56 11.91 43.66 -3.65
CA TYR A 56 11.53 45.02 -3.85
C TYR A 56 12.72 45.80 -4.43
N GLN A 57 12.51 46.54 -5.49
CA GLN A 57 13.56 47.37 -6.13
C GLN A 57 13.02 48.77 -6.41
N ILE A 58 13.84 49.76 -6.14
CA ILE A 58 13.57 51.17 -6.42
C ILE A 58 14.87 51.92 -6.55
N ASP A 59 14.91 52.96 -7.41
CA ASP A 59 16.12 53.73 -7.62
C ASP A 59 16.29 54.85 -6.59
N THR A 60 15.40 54.95 -5.62
CA THR A 60 15.44 55.92 -4.53
C THR A 60 15.69 55.28 -3.18
N ALA A 61 15.86 56.04 -2.12
CA ALA A 61 15.99 55.53 -0.77
C ALA A 61 14.65 55.08 -0.14
N SER A 62 13.55 55.16 -0.88
CA SER A 62 12.20 54.77 -0.42
C SER A 62 12.13 53.27 -0.17
N LYS A 63 11.46 52.86 0.92
CA LYS A 63 11.30 51.47 1.32
C LYS A 63 9.89 50.98 0.99
N GLN A 64 9.71 49.65 0.96
CA GLN A 64 8.39 49.06 0.90
C GLN A 64 7.58 49.46 2.15
N LYS A 65 6.31 49.82 1.95
CA LYS A 65 5.35 50.18 3.00
C LYS A 65 4.18 49.21 3.07
N ALA A 66 3.74 48.71 1.92
CA ALA A 66 2.61 47.77 1.81
C ALA A 66 2.74 46.92 0.53
N PHE A 67 1.90 45.89 0.42
CA PHE A 67 1.78 45.07 -0.77
C PHE A 67 0.33 44.59 -1.02
N ASP A 68 0.04 44.22 -2.28
CA ASP A 68 -1.13 43.42 -2.67
C ASP A 68 -0.63 42.06 -3.12
N LEU A 69 -1.36 41.01 -2.83
CA LEU A 69 -1.12 39.69 -3.33
C LEU A 69 -2.42 39.09 -3.87
N GLN A 70 -2.37 38.58 -5.09
CA GLN A 70 -3.48 37.93 -5.76
C GLN A 70 -3.09 36.53 -6.21
N TYR A 71 -4.09 35.64 -6.30
CA TYR A 71 -3.93 34.34 -6.93
C TYR A 71 -5.03 34.06 -7.94
N SER A 72 -4.77 33.10 -8.83
CA SER A 72 -5.72 32.63 -9.84
C SER A 72 -5.69 31.10 -9.89
N ALA A 73 -6.84 30.46 -9.71
CA ALA A 73 -7.02 29.00 -9.84
C ALA A 73 -7.42 28.58 -11.27
N ASN A 74 -7.59 29.52 -12.19
CA ASN A 74 -8.08 29.31 -13.56
C ASN A 74 -7.12 29.84 -14.64
N ASN A 75 -5.82 29.69 -14.40
CA ASN A 75 -4.74 30.09 -15.32
C ASN A 75 -4.74 31.58 -15.71
N GLY A 76 -5.08 32.46 -14.76
CA GLY A 76 -5.03 33.90 -14.96
C GLY A 76 -6.29 34.54 -15.56
N LEU A 77 -7.36 33.76 -15.80
CA LEU A 77 -8.63 34.27 -16.32
C LEU A 77 -9.36 35.18 -15.31
N SER A 78 -9.22 34.87 -14.03
CA SER A 78 -9.69 35.75 -12.94
C SER A 78 -8.68 35.69 -11.79
N TRP A 79 -8.67 36.77 -10.97
CA TRP A 79 -7.75 36.96 -9.87
C TRP A 79 -8.53 37.28 -8.61
N GLU A 80 -8.16 36.55 -7.50
CA GLU A 80 -8.73 36.75 -6.19
C GLU A 80 -7.68 37.39 -5.26
N ASN A 81 -8.13 38.35 -4.43
CA ASN A 81 -7.25 39.00 -3.47
C ASN A 81 -7.00 38.11 -2.27
N VAL A 82 -5.74 37.91 -1.94
CA VAL A 82 -5.30 37.32 -0.65
C VAL A 82 -5.02 38.45 0.33
N PHE A 83 -4.26 39.46 -0.13
CA PHE A 83 -3.96 40.67 0.62
C PHE A 83 -4.24 41.88 -0.24
N THR A 84 -4.80 42.92 0.37
CA THR A 84 -5.06 44.20 -0.29
C THR A 84 -4.45 45.30 0.53
N LYS A 85 -3.42 45.95 -0.03
CA LYS A 85 -2.65 47.04 0.59
C LYS A 85 -2.23 46.68 2.04
N GLU A 86 -1.77 45.43 2.23
CA GLU A 86 -1.34 44.90 3.53
C GLU A 86 -0.12 45.70 4.03
N PRO A 87 -0.23 46.38 5.21
CA PRO A 87 0.85 47.19 5.72
C PRO A 87 2.04 46.31 6.14
N SER A 88 3.12 46.34 5.37
CA SER A 88 4.35 45.61 5.70
C SER A 88 5.56 46.14 4.93
N GLY A 89 6.64 46.37 5.65
CA GLY A 89 7.94 46.65 5.08
C GLY A 89 8.74 45.38 4.72
N ASN A 90 8.18 44.20 5.00
CA ASN A 90 8.82 42.93 4.70
C ASN A 90 8.60 42.54 3.23
N THR A 91 9.58 41.88 2.63
CA THR A 91 9.49 41.35 1.26
C THR A 91 9.03 39.89 1.25
N PHE A 92 8.17 39.57 2.20
CA PHE A 92 7.50 38.24 2.27
C PHE A 92 6.11 38.38 2.89
N ALA A 93 5.27 37.41 2.61
CA ALA A 93 3.98 37.20 3.27
C ALA A 93 3.84 35.74 3.67
N VAL A 94 3.21 35.50 4.82
CA VAL A 94 2.77 34.18 5.22
C VAL A 94 1.32 34.02 4.79
N ILE A 95 1.09 33.08 3.89
CA ILE A 95 -0.26 32.75 3.38
C ILE A 95 -0.82 31.68 4.32
N PRO A 96 -1.97 31.92 4.95
CA PRO A 96 -2.59 30.95 5.86
C PRO A 96 -2.98 29.65 5.14
N ALA A 97 -2.99 28.56 5.88
CA ALA A 97 -3.50 27.28 5.40
C ALA A 97 -4.90 27.42 4.77
N ASN A 98 -5.15 26.61 3.75
CA ASN A 98 -6.43 26.56 3.01
C ASN A 98 -6.84 27.86 2.28
N THR A 99 -5.93 28.79 2.07
CA THR A 99 -6.20 30.02 1.29
C THR A 99 -6.35 29.71 -0.20
N PHE A 100 -5.50 28.86 -0.76
CA PHE A 100 -5.52 28.53 -2.18
C PHE A 100 -6.29 27.25 -2.47
N ASN A 101 -6.98 27.20 -3.59
CA ASN A 101 -7.63 25.99 -4.08
C ASN A 101 -6.58 24.93 -4.47
N ALA A 102 -6.85 23.66 -4.17
CA ALA A 102 -5.99 22.56 -4.60
C ALA A 102 -5.86 22.51 -6.14
N GLY A 103 -4.66 22.32 -6.64
CA GLY A 103 -4.35 22.23 -8.06
C GLY A 103 -3.38 23.29 -8.52
N ASN A 104 -3.38 23.55 -9.85
CA ASN A 104 -2.51 24.56 -10.45
C ASN A 104 -3.04 25.94 -10.14
N ASN A 105 -2.22 26.78 -9.58
CA ASN A 105 -2.51 28.17 -9.29
C ASN A 105 -1.40 29.07 -9.83
N LEU A 106 -1.77 30.31 -10.18
CA LEU A 106 -0.85 31.40 -10.44
C LEU A 106 -0.96 32.39 -9.31
N TRP A 107 0.13 33.05 -8.96
CA TRP A 107 0.12 34.16 -8.03
C TRP A 107 0.96 35.31 -8.52
N LYS A 108 0.61 36.53 -8.09
CA LYS A 108 1.32 37.76 -8.38
C LYS A 108 1.25 38.73 -7.21
N VAL A 109 2.21 39.63 -7.16
CA VAL A 109 2.35 40.62 -6.11
C VAL A 109 2.61 41.99 -6.73
N ARG A 110 2.13 43.05 -6.10
CA ARG A 110 2.60 44.44 -6.32
C ARG A 110 2.89 45.10 -4.98
N VAL A 111 3.76 46.04 -5.00
CA VAL A 111 4.29 46.68 -3.78
C VAL A 111 4.05 48.19 -3.81
N TYR A 112 3.98 48.78 -2.63
CA TYR A 112 3.84 50.23 -2.46
C TYR A 112 5.06 50.73 -1.73
N ASN A 113 5.59 51.89 -2.17
CA ASN A 113 6.67 52.60 -1.46
C ASN A 113 6.11 53.45 -0.33
N THR A 114 7.01 54.18 0.42
CA THR A 114 6.63 55.07 1.51
C THR A 114 5.76 56.23 1.08
N ASP A 115 5.77 56.57 -0.18
CA ASP A 115 4.97 57.68 -0.77
C ASP A 115 3.61 57.19 -1.36
N ASP A 116 3.23 55.94 -1.03
CA ASP A 116 2.04 55.26 -1.52
C ASP A 116 2.00 55.06 -3.04
N VAL A 117 3.16 55.11 -3.72
CA VAL A 117 3.25 54.83 -5.18
C VAL A 117 3.31 53.32 -5.38
N ALA A 118 2.39 52.75 -6.16
CA ALA A 118 2.33 51.34 -6.46
C ALA A 118 3.29 50.95 -7.59
N SER A 119 3.86 49.77 -7.52
CA SER A 119 4.49 49.11 -8.68
C SER A 119 3.45 48.59 -9.68
N GLU A 120 3.91 48.24 -10.87
CA GLU A 120 3.17 47.29 -11.71
C GLU A 120 3.10 45.93 -11.01
N TRP A 121 2.14 45.09 -11.44
CA TRP A 121 2.09 43.72 -10.96
C TRP A 121 3.32 42.94 -11.43
N SER A 122 3.84 42.09 -10.58
CA SER A 122 4.88 41.13 -10.98
C SER A 122 4.40 40.22 -12.10
N THR A 123 5.32 39.66 -12.88
CA THR A 123 5.01 38.50 -13.73
C THR A 123 4.44 37.39 -12.86
N PRO A 124 3.29 36.79 -13.20
CA PRO A 124 2.73 35.71 -12.40
C PRO A 124 3.64 34.48 -12.32
N ALA A 125 3.74 33.90 -11.14
CA ALA A 125 4.45 32.65 -10.90
C ALA A 125 3.47 31.50 -10.71
N SER A 126 3.79 30.31 -11.24
CA SER A 126 2.97 29.11 -11.08
C SER A 126 3.37 28.33 -9.81
N ILE A 127 2.36 27.75 -9.17
CA ILE A 127 2.50 26.80 -8.07
C ILE A 127 1.49 25.69 -8.20
N VAL A 128 1.77 24.53 -7.62
CA VAL A 128 0.83 23.42 -7.49
C VAL A 128 0.47 23.27 -6.02
N VAL A 129 -0.74 23.64 -5.64
CA VAL A 129 -1.22 23.52 -4.27
C VAL A 129 -1.74 22.11 -4.04
N ARG A 130 -1.12 21.38 -3.11
CA ARG A 130 -1.57 20.08 -2.65
C ARG A 130 -2.44 20.27 -1.41
N ALA A 131 -3.54 19.55 -1.37
CA ALA A 131 -4.40 19.50 -0.20
C ALA A 131 -4.99 18.09 -0.08
N ALA A 132 -5.19 17.62 1.13
CA ALA A 132 -5.91 16.38 1.37
C ALA A 132 -7.33 16.47 0.79
N PRO A 133 -7.84 15.39 0.16
CA PRO A 133 -9.20 15.38 -0.35
C PRO A 133 -10.21 15.39 0.82
N ILE A 134 -11.41 15.90 0.54
CA ILE A 134 -12.52 15.83 1.49
C ILE A 134 -12.79 14.36 1.78
N LYS A 135 -13.03 14.03 3.06
CA LYS A 135 -13.36 12.66 3.45
C LYS A 135 -14.59 12.15 2.70
N PRO A 136 -14.61 10.88 2.27
CA PRO A 136 -15.76 10.32 1.58
C PRO A 136 -16.98 10.27 2.51
N THR A 137 -18.18 10.26 1.93
CA THR A 137 -19.41 10.01 2.68
C THR A 137 -19.91 8.62 2.39
N ILE A 138 -19.95 7.73 3.37
CA ILE A 138 -20.48 6.38 3.21
C ILE A 138 -21.98 6.50 2.92
N SER A 139 -22.42 5.95 1.78
CA SER A 139 -23.79 6.09 1.26
C SER A 139 -24.59 4.79 1.33
N SER A 140 -23.93 3.64 1.34
CA SER A 140 -24.57 2.33 1.42
C SER A 140 -23.66 1.31 2.07
N VAL A 141 -24.25 0.41 2.87
CA VAL A 141 -23.59 -0.76 3.43
C VAL A 141 -24.58 -1.91 3.44
N THR A 142 -24.19 -3.06 2.91
CA THR A 142 -25.01 -4.26 3.03
C THR A 142 -24.81 -4.89 4.39
N LYS A 143 -25.86 -5.53 4.91
CA LYS A 143 -25.80 -6.27 6.17
C LYS A 143 -25.54 -7.76 5.99
N LYS A 144 -25.31 -8.21 4.74
CA LYS A 144 -25.03 -9.61 4.43
C LYS A 144 -23.66 -10.02 4.97
N PRO A 145 -23.40 -11.31 5.16
CA PRO A 145 -22.11 -11.83 5.61
C PRO A 145 -20.93 -11.33 4.78
N LYS A 146 -21.06 -11.25 3.46
CA LYS A 146 -20.10 -10.61 2.55
C LYS A 146 -20.54 -9.16 2.35
N ILE A 147 -19.90 -8.24 3.06
CA ILE A 147 -20.30 -6.83 3.10
C ILE A 147 -19.80 -6.11 1.85
N THR A 148 -20.69 -5.35 1.23
CA THR A 148 -20.33 -4.35 0.22
C THR A 148 -20.59 -2.96 0.80
N VAL A 149 -19.58 -2.10 0.76
CA VAL A 149 -19.65 -0.70 1.17
C VAL A 149 -19.59 0.21 -0.05
N GLY A 150 -20.45 1.22 -0.08
CA GLY A 150 -20.48 2.26 -1.11
C GLY A 150 -20.34 3.65 -0.50
N TRP A 151 -19.68 4.56 -1.22
CA TRP A 151 -19.45 5.94 -0.76
C TRP A 151 -19.52 6.96 -1.89
N GLN A 152 -19.65 8.22 -1.50
CA GLN A 152 -19.52 9.36 -2.39
C GLN A 152 -18.19 10.07 -2.15
N SER A 153 -17.49 10.43 -3.22
CA SER A 153 -16.21 11.12 -3.15
C SER A 153 -15.94 11.96 -4.40
N THR A 154 -15.04 12.94 -4.29
CA THR A 154 -14.56 13.75 -5.40
C THR A 154 -13.03 13.66 -5.49
N GLY A 155 -12.50 13.64 -6.73
CA GLY A 155 -11.05 13.63 -6.97
C GLY A 155 -10.31 12.37 -6.58
N GLN A 156 -11.04 11.26 -6.37
CA GLN A 156 -10.46 9.96 -6.01
C GLN A 156 -9.60 9.38 -7.12
N GLN A 157 -8.43 8.85 -6.77
CA GLN A 157 -7.53 8.07 -7.62
C GLN A 157 -7.23 6.69 -7.01
N ALA A 158 -7.38 6.57 -5.69
CA ALA A 158 -7.28 5.33 -4.96
C ALA A 158 -8.15 5.42 -3.71
N PHE A 159 -8.39 4.28 -3.09
CA PHE A 159 -9.11 4.19 -1.82
C PHE A 159 -8.50 3.11 -0.93
N GLN A 160 -8.89 3.12 0.33
CA GLN A 160 -8.63 2.05 1.29
C GLN A 160 -9.87 1.84 2.13
N VAL A 161 -10.23 0.57 2.31
CA VAL A 161 -11.34 0.12 3.16
C VAL A 161 -10.76 -0.78 4.25
N ILE A 162 -11.15 -0.52 5.49
CA ILE A 162 -10.84 -1.39 6.63
C ILE A 162 -12.15 -1.82 7.25
N ALA A 163 -12.32 -3.12 7.49
CA ALA A 163 -13.46 -3.69 8.18
C ALA A 163 -12.96 -4.58 9.32
N ASN A 164 -13.09 -4.10 10.57
CA ASN A 164 -12.38 -4.67 11.72
C ASN A 164 -10.87 -4.79 11.41
N ASP A 165 -10.35 -6.03 11.36
CA ASP A 165 -8.94 -6.30 11.09
C ASP A 165 -8.65 -6.59 9.59
N ILE A 166 -9.67 -6.57 8.73
CA ILE A 166 -9.53 -6.82 7.30
C ILE A 166 -9.24 -5.50 6.58
N ASP A 167 -8.03 -5.37 6.06
CA ASP A 167 -7.55 -4.18 5.33
C ASP A 167 -7.43 -4.49 3.83
N SER A 168 -8.09 -3.70 2.99
CA SER A 168 -7.97 -3.81 1.53
C SER A 168 -6.58 -3.43 0.99
N GLY A 169 -5.75 -2.80 1.83
CA GLY A 169 -4.58 -2.09 1.33
C GLY A 169 -4.97 -0.91 0.43
N VAL A 170 -4.02 -0.39 -0.34
CA VAL A 170 -4.27 0.69 -1.31
C VAL A 170 -4.83 0.08 -2.59
N VAL A 171 -6.10 0.36 -2.87
CA VAL A 171 -6.77 -0.04 -4.12
C VAL A 171 -6.79 1.16 -5.06
N PHE A 172 -6.12 1.05 -6.22
CA PHE A 172 -6.11 2.10 -7.24
C PHE A 172 -7.37 2.02 -8.09
N GLY A 173 -8.04 3.14 -8.29
CA GLY A 173 -9.25 3.24 -9.09
C GLY A 173 -10.19 4.34 -8.62
N THR A 174 -11.22 4.57 -9.42
CA THR A 174 -12.27 5.57 -9.19
C THR A 174 -13.60 4.94 -8.75
N GLU A 175 -13.64 3.63 -8.58
CA GLU A 175 -14.77 2.87 -8.05
C GLU A 175 -15.15 3.41 -6.68
N LYS A 176 -16.46 3.51 -6.45
CA LYS A 176 -17.04 4.04 -5.21
C LYS A 176 -17.78 2.96 -4.44
N THR A 177 -17.43 1.72 -4.70
CA THR A 177 -17.92 0.54 -3.99
C THR A 177 -16.79 -0.46 -3.81
N TYR A 178 -16.84 -1.19 -2.70
CA TYR A 178 -15.90 -2.27 -2.45
C TYR A 178 -16.61 -3.40 -1.71
N THR A 179 -16.43 -4.61 -2.20
CA THR A 179 -16.90 -5.83 -1.51
C THR A 179 -15.74 -6.41 -0.72
N ILE A 180 -15.92 -6.53 0.60
CA ILE A 180 -14.90 -7.04 1.50
C ILE A 180 -14.74 -8.54 1.25
N PRO A 181 -13.54 -9.05 0.94
CA PRO A 181 -13.31 -10.46 0.62
C PRO A 181 -13.28 -11.34 1.89
N TYR A 182 -14.34 -11.25 2.67
CA TYR A 182 -14.50 -11.98 3.92
C TYR A 182 -15.98 -12.20 4.24
N TYR A 183 -16.29 -13.32 4.88
CA TYR A 183 -17.63 -13.62 5.39
C TYR A 183 -17.66 -13.46 6.91
N PHE A 184 -18.30 -12.41 7.37
CA PHE A 184 -18.50 -12.13 8.80
C PHE A 184 -19.57 -13.02 9.38
N ARG A 185 -19.51 -13.25 10.69
CA ARG A 185 -20.48 -14.11 11.39
C ARG A 185 -21.81 -13.42 11.55
N ASP A 186 -22.87 -14.22 11.66
CA ASP A 186 -24.19 -13.71 12.02
C ASP A 186 -24.17 -13.01 13.38
N GLY A 187 -24.81 -11.84 13.46
CA GLY A 187 -24.84 -11.00 14.65
C GLY A 187 -23.53 -10.25 14.94
N GLU A 188 -22.48 -10.43 14.15
CA GLU A 188 -21.22 -9.70 14.33
C GLU A 188 -21.39 -8.23 14.01
N THR A 189 -20.85 -7.34 14.86
CA THR A 189 -20.77 -5.91 14.56
C THR A 189 -19.45 -5.60 13.90
N VAL A 190 -19.51 -5.10 12.67
CA VAL A 190 -18.36 -4.76 11.86
C VAL A 190 -18.19 -3.24 11.76
N ASN A 191 -17.04 -2.74 12.16
CA ASN A 191 -16.66 -1.34 12.04
C ASN A 191 -15.94 -1.13 10.71
N ILE A 192 -16.55 -0.35 9.82
CA ILE A 192 -16.05 -0.12 8.47
C ILE A 192 -15.52 1.30 8.38
N LYS A 193 -14.31 1.45 7.86
CA LYS A 193 -13.63 2.72 7.62
C LYS A 193 -13.27 2.85 6.16
N VAL A 194 -13.52 4.02 5.58
CA VAL A 194 -13.19 4.32 4.18
C VAL A 194 -12.43 5.63 4.11
N ARG A 195 -11.33 5.67 3.38
CA ARG A 195 -10.63 6.89 2.99
C ARG A 195 -10.24 6.84 1.52
N ILE A 196 -10.02 8.00 0.95
CA ILE A 196 -9.64 8.14 -0.46
C ILE A 196 -8.30 8.85 -0.59
N LYS A 197 -7.64 8.62 -1.72
CA LYS A 197 -6.38 9.24 -2.10
C LYS A 197 -6.58 10.03 -3.39
N ASN A 198 -6.07 11.26 -3.43
CA ASN A 198 -6.17 12.12 -4.61
C ASN A 198 -4.98 11.93 -5.57
N ARG A 199 -4.97 12.68 -6.68
CA ARG A 199 -3.89 12.68 -7.69
C ARG A 199 -2.52 13.12 -7.16
N PHE A 200 -2.47 13.78 -6.02
CA PHE A 200 -1.23 14.23 -5.37
C PHE A 200 -0.72 13.24 -4.32
N SER A 201 -1.35 12.07 -4.23
CA SER A 201 -1.05 11.04 -3.23
C SER A 201 -1.37 11.42 -1.78
N GLU A 202 -2.22 12.44 -1.57
CA GLU A 202 -2.71 12.82 -0.24
C GLU A 202 -3.94 12.00 0.14
N TRP A 203 -3.98 11.53 1.41
CA TRP A 203 -5.11 10.82 1.96
C TRP A 203 -6.14 11.76 2.61
N SER A 204 -7.42 11.44 2.47
CA SER A 204 -8.48 12.06 3.27
C SER A 204 -8.47 11.53 4.70
N GLU A 205 -9.22 12.20 5.57
CA GLU A 205 -9.66 11.63 6.84
C GLU A 205 -10.56 10.40 6.59
N TRP A 206 -10.65 9.53 7.61
CA TRP A 206 -11.50 8.36 7.57
C TRP A 206 -12.98 8.71 7.74
N SER A 207 -13.82 8.09 6.93
CA SER A 207 -15.26 7.99 7.17
C SER A 207 -15.56 6.63 7.77
N GLU A 208 -16.40 6.57 8.81
CA GLU A 208 -16.62 5.37 9.61
C GLU A 208 -18.10 5.07 9.77
N ILE A 209 -18.44 3.79 9.78
CA ILE A 209 -19.80 3.28 10.08
C ILE A 209 -19.68 1.90 10.72
N SER A 210 -20.64 1.58 11.60
CA SER A 210 -20.79 0.23 12.15
C SER A 210 -22.04 -0.42 11.61
N VAL A 211 -21.96 -1.70 11.27
CA VAL A 211 -23.09 -2.50 10.79
C VAL A 211 -23.12 -3.84 11.51
N THR A 212 -24.31 -4.33 11.86
CA THR A 212 -24.50 -5.69 12.37
C THR A 212 -24.86 -6.60 11.22
N VAL A 213 -24.14 -7.70 11.09
CA VAL A 213 -24.34 -8.71 10.04
C VAL A 213 -25.58 -9.53 10.32
N GLU A 214 -26.36 -9.76 9.28
CA GLU A 214 -27.56 -10.59 9.28
C GLU A 214 -27.38 -11.74 8.29
N ASN A 215 -27.31 -12.99 8.78
CA ASN A 215 -27.22 -14.18 7.95
C ASN A 215 -28.56 -14.94 8.01
N THR A 216 -29.36 -14.83 6.96
CA THR A 216 -30.69 -15.43 6.87
C THR A 216 -30.74 -16.68 6.00
N SER A 217 -29.62 -17.37 5.84
CA SER A 217 -29.57 -18.59 5.03
C SER A 217 -30.49 -19.67 5.63
N THR A 218 -31.24 -20.31 4.74
CA THR A 218 -32.06 -21.48 5.04
C THR A 218 -31.53 -22.63 4.24
N GLY A 219 -30.98 -23.60 4.85
CA GLY A 219 -30.43 -24.81 4.21
C GLY A 219 -29.65 -25.60 5.23
N ASN A 220 -29.42 -26.84 4.94
CA ASN A 220 -28.69 -27.70 5.83
C ASN A 220 -27.58 -28.41 5.03
N ILE A 221 -26.39 -28.47 5.61
CA ILE A 221 -25.24 -29.19 5.06
C ILE A 221 -24.79 -30.21 6.10
N THR A 222 -24.70 -31.47 5.70
CA THR A 222 -24.15 -32.54 6.53
C THR A 222 -22.83 -32.96 5.97
N SER A 223 -21.76 -32.88 6.77
CA SER A 223 -20.43 -33.30 6.38
C SER A 223 -19.98 -34.54 7.12
N LEU A 224 -19.26 -35.41 6.40
CA LEU A 224 -18.56 -36.58 6.90
C LEU A 224 -17.07 -36.40 6.57
N VAL A 225 -16.24 -36.55 7.58
CA VAL A 225 -14.79 -36.40 7.43
C VAL A 225 -14.13 -37.71 7.86
N GLN A 226 -13.22 -38.20 7.04
CA GLN A 226 -12.52 -39.47 7.28
C GLN A 226 -11.01 -39.30 7.18
N ASN A 227 -10.29 -39.92 8.11
CA ASN A 227 -8.87 -40.15 7.94
C ASN A 227 -8.67 -41.30 6.96
N VAL A 228 -7.99 -41.05 5.85
CA VAL A 228 -7.69 -42.03 4.81
C VAL A 228 -6.18 -42.28 4.70
N GLY A 229 -5.54 -42.58 5.83
CA GLY A 229 -4.10 -42.80 5.95
C GLY A 229 -3.35 -41.50 6.22
N ASN A 230 -2.66 -40.94 5.23
CA ASN A 230 -1.88 -39.71 5.36
C ASN A 230 -2.67 -38.44 5.13
N ASP A 231 -3.98 -38.55 4.80
CA ASP A 231 -4.84 -37.49 4.29
C ASP A 231 -6.20 -37.47 4.97
N VAL A 232 -6.95 -36.41 4.72
CA VAL A 232 -8.34 -36.28 5.17
C VAL A 232 -9.24 -36.20 3.98
N LYS A 233 -10.18 -37.15 3.87
CA LYS A 233 -11.25 -37.08 2.87
C LYS A 233 -12.53 -36.52 3.48
N LEU A 234 -13.05 -35.46 2.87
CA LEU A 234 -14.30 -34.82 3.21
C LEU A 234 -15.36 -35.18 2.14
N ILE A 235 -16.56 -35.50 2.59
CA ILE A 235 -17.74 -35.71 1.73
C ILE A 235 -18.91 -35.02 2.41
N TRP A 236 -19.76 -34.35 1.64
CA TRP A 236 -20.91 -33.65 2.20
C TRP A 236 -22.14 -33.77 1.32
N SER A 237 -23.29 -33.56 1.93
CA SER A 237 -24.59 -33.46 1.26
C SER A 237 -25.24 -32.14 1.66
N ALA A 238 -26.07 -31.60 0.79
CA ALA A 238 -26.82 -30.38 1.03
C ALA A 238 -28.26 -30.57 0.55
N ASP A 239 -29.23 -30.06 1.29
CA ASP A 239 -30.66 -30.15 0.99
C ASP A 239 -31.17 -29.02 0.10
N THR A 240 -30.34 -27.99 -0.12
CA THR A 240 -30.60 -26.84 -1.00
C THR A 240 -29.46 -26.65 -1.99
N GLU A 241 -29.70 -25.82 -3.01
CA GLU A 241 -28.65 -25.45 -3.97
C GLU A 241 -27.76 -24.33 -3.41
N PHE A 242 -26.47 -24.54 -3.53
CA PHE A 242 -25.43 -23.56 -3.22
C PHE A 242 -24.60 -23.27 -4.46
N VAL A 243 -24.17 -22.04 -4.63
CA VAL A 243 -23.33 -21.61 -5.75
C VAL A 243 -21.92 -22.20 -5.65
N CYS A 244 -21.38 -22.26 -4.44
CA CYS A 244 -20.11 -22.89 -4.15
C CYS A 244 -20.04 -23.34 -2.69
N PHE A 245 -19.01 -24.15 -2.41
CA PHE A 245 -18.68 -24.60 -1.08
C PHE A 245 -17.23 -24.23 -0.76
N TYR A 246 -17.00 -23.70 0.43
CA TYR A 246 -15.67 -23.60 1.01
C TYR A 246 -15.46 -24.72 2.01
N VAL A 247 -14.31 -25.35 1.93
CA VAL A 247 -13.84 -26.32 2.94
C VAL A 247 -13.03 -25.53 3.97
N LEU A 248 -13.48 -25.55 5.21
CA LEU A 248 -12.84 -24.87 6.31
C LEU A 248 -12.04 -25.85 7.17
N ARG A 249 -10.80 -25.51 7.51
CA ARG A 249 -9.98 -26.19 8.51
C ARG A 249 -9.64 -25.19 9.61
N GLY A 250 -10.24 -25.35 10.80
CA GLY A 250 -10.10 -24.40 11.91
C GLY A 250 -10.55 -22.98 11.55
N ASN A 251 -11.64 -22.82 10.80
CA ASN A 251 -12.17 -21.56 10.26
C ASN A 251 -11.38 -20.92 9.10
N ILE A 252 -10.32 -21.55 8.61
CA ILE A 252 -9.54 -21.08 7.46
C ILE A 252 -10.06 -21.80 6.20
N PRO A 253 -10.43 -21.09 5.13
CA PRO A 253 -10.85 -21.71 3.88
C PRO A 253 -9.62 -22.28 3.16
N ILE A 254 -9.56 -23.61 3.05
CA ILE A 254 -8.46 -24.32 2.41
C ILE A 254 -8.79 -24.80 0.99
N ALA A 255 -10.03 -24.76 0.60
CA ALA A 255 -10.47 -25.08 -0.76
C ALA A 255 -11.82 -24.44 -1.06
N LYS A 256 -12.05 -24.16 -2.35
CA LYS A 256 -13.34 -23.76 -2.93
C LYS A 256 -13.75 -24.78 -3.98
N THR A 257 -15.00 -25.26 -3.93
CA THR A 257 -15.58 -26.16 -4.94
C THR A 257 -16.92 -25.62 -5.41
N THR A 258 -17.26 -25.82 -6.67
CA THR A 258 -18.56 -25.37 -7.22
C THR A 258 -19.54 -26.54 -7.39
N ASN A 259 -19.10 -27.63 -7.99
CA ASN A 259 -19.97 -28.77 -8.31
C ASN A 259 -19.63 -30.05 -7.53
N LEU A 260 -18.41 -30.14 -7.00
CA LEU A 260 -17.98 -31.32 -6.27
C LEU A 260 -18.40 -31.19 -4.81
N LYS A 261 -18.95 -32.26 -4.27
CA LYS A 261 -19.33 -32.42 -2.85
C LYS A 261 -18.33 -33.33 -2.12
N GLU A 262 -17.10 -33.33 -2.56
CA GLU A 262 -15.97 -34.00 -1.91
C GLU A 262 -14.67 -33.23 -2.08
N TYR A 263 -13.76 -33.40 -1.15
CA TYR A 263 -12.40 -32.81 -1.19
C TYR A 263 -11.45 -33.69 -0.39
N THR A 264 -10.18 -33.76 -0.82
CA THR A 264 -9.13 -34.42 -0.05
C THR A 264 -8.07 -33.42 0.36
N ASP A 265 -7.90 -33.23 1.67
CA ASP A 265 -6.84 -32.38 2.23
C ASP A 265 -5.56 -33.19 2.39
N TYR A 266 -4.63 -32.99 1.46
CA TYR A 266 -3.30 -33.58 1.47
C TYR A 266 -2.34 -32.87 2.43
N THR A 267 -2.69 -31.69 2.93
CA THR A 267 -1.82 -30.88 3.79
C THR A 267 -2.10 -31.07 5.27
N SER A 268 -3.16 -31.78 5.62
CA SER A 268 -3.54 -32.06 7.01
C SER A 268 -2.47 -32.83 7.77
N ILE A 269 -2.19 -32.40 8.99
CA ILE A 269 -1.33 -33.10 9.97
C ILE A 269 -1.80 -32.75 11.39
N GLY A 270 -1.71 -33.72 12.32
CA GLY A 270 -2.17 -33.54 13.69
C GLY A 270 -3.69 -33.49 13.83
N ALA A 271 -4.18 -32.90 14.91
CA ALA A 271 -5.61 -32.72 15.18
C ALA A 271 -6.14 -31.47 14.47
N ASN A 272 -7.22 -31.64 13.75
CA ASN A 272 -7.89 -30.57 12.98
C ASN A 272 -9.40 -30.68 13.14
N GLU A 273 -10.08 -29.55 12.96
CA GLU A 273 -11.53 -29.47 12.87
C GLU A 273 -11.92 -29.00 11.47
N TYR A 274 -12.88 -29.71 10.86
CA TYR A 274 -13.35 -29.38 9.53
C TYR A 274 -14.82 -28.99 9.54
N GLN A 275 -15.16 -28.06 8.66
CA GLN A 275 -16.51 -27.60 8.43
C GLN A 275 -16.69 -27.24 6.96
N ILE A 276 -17.88 -27.42 6.42
CA ILE A 276 -18.23 -27.03 5.06
C ILE A 276 -19.12 -25.79 5.14
N MET A 277 -18.77 -24.75 4.38
CA MET A 277 -19.53 -23.53 4.25
C MET A 277 -20.10 -23.42 2.84
N GLY A 278 -21.40 -23.57 2.69
CA GLY A 278 -22.09 -23.39 1.41
C GLY A 278 -22.58 -21.97 1.23
N ILE A 279 -22.37 -21.39 0.06
CA ILE A 279 -22.76 -20.03 -0.29
C ILE A 279 -24.01 -20.07 -1.18
N THR A 280 -25.04 -19.32 -0.80
CA THR A 280 -26.26 -19.16 -1.59
C THR A 280 -26.07 -18.12 -2.70
N SER A 281 -26.92 -18.11 -3.72
CA SER A 281 -26.92 -17.10 -4.79
C SER A 281 -27.08 -15.67 -4.28
N ASP A 282 -27.71 -15.49 -3.12
CA ASP A 282 -27.94 -14.19 -2.50
C ASP A 282 -26.79 -13.73 -1.60
N GLY A 283 -25.70 -14.52 -1.48
CA GLY A 283 -24.51 -14.19 -0.70
C GLY A 283 -24.61 -14.45 0.80
N TYR A 284 -25.58 -15.26 1.22
CA TYR A 284 -25.65 -15.82 2.58
C TYR A 284 -24.89 -17.14 2.64
N TYR A 285 -24.60 -17.62 3.84
CA TYR A 285 -23.92 -18.91 3.99
C TYR A 285 -24.62 -19.84 4.97
N THR A 286 -24.41 -21.14 4.78
CA THR A 286 -24.76 -22.18 5.74
C THR A 286 -23.52 -22.97 6.11
N LEU A 287 -23.34 -23.23 7.39
CA LEU A 287 -22.24 -24.08 7.90
C LEU A 287 -22.76 -25.50 8.16
N SER A 288 -21.94 -26.50 7.83
CA SER A 288 -22.18 -27.88 8.26
C SER A 288 -21.91 -28.06 9.75
N ASN A 289 -22.14 -29.28 10.25
CA ASN A 289 -21.55 -29.74 11.51
C ASN A 289 -20.02 -29.63 11.46
N VAL A 290 -19.40 -29.38 12.62
CA VAL A 290 -17.95 -29.44 12.81
C VAL A 290 -17.56 -30.91 13.04
N VAL A 291 -16.55 -31.40 12.31
CA VAL A 291 -16.04 -32.76 12.45
C VAL A 291 -14.56 -32.72 12.81
N PRO A 292 -14.21 -33.17 14.02
CA PRO A 292 -12.80 -33.32 14.41
C PRO A 292 -12.19 -34.57 13.77
N VAL A 293 -10.94 -34.47 13.33
CA VAL A 293 -10.14 -35.57 12.81
C VAL A 293 -8.68 -35.40 13.17
N SER A 294 -7.98 -36.51 13.38
CA SER A 294 -6.54 -36.50 13.64
C SER A 294 -5.81 -37.31 12.59
N VAL A 295 -4.77 -36.73 12.00
CA VAL A 295 -3.92 -37.35 10.98
C VAL A 295 -2.50 -37.45 11.49
N PHE A 296 -2.03 -38.66 11.71
CA PHE A 296 -0.63 -38.93 12.04
C PHE A 296 -0.18 -40.09 11.13
N PRO A 297 0.69 -39.83 10.15
CA PRO A 297 1.27 -40.88 9.34
C PRO A 297 1.96 -41.94 10.23
N GLN A 298 1.83 -43.21 9.87
CA GLN A 298 2.52 -44.28 10.64
C GLN A 298 4.03 -44.26 10.43
N THR A 299 4.46 -43.71 9.27
CA THR A 299 5.86 -43.57 8.87
C THR A 299 6.05 -42.21 8.23
N SER A 300 7.32 -41.83 8.01
CA SER A 300 7.59 -40.64 7.20
C SER A 300 7.17 -40.89 5.74
N VAL A 301 6.52 -39.91 5.13
CA VAL A 301 6.04 -39.97 3.75
C VAL A 301 6.35 -38.68 3.01
N ILE A 302 6.56 -38.80 1.70
CA ILE A 302 6.77 -37.66 0.80
C ILE A 302 5.94 -37.84 -0.48
N GLY A 303 5.47 -36.75 -1.06
CA GLY A 303 4.80 -36.74 -2.35
C GLY A 303 4.88 -35.39 -3.04
N ILE A 304 4.72 -35.37 -4.35
CA ILE A 304 4.59 -34.10 -5.11
C ILE A 304 3.24 -33.48 -4.74
N LEU A 305 3.26 -32.23 -4.32
CA LEU A 305 2.05 -31.51 -3.96
C LEU A 305 1.29 -31.11 -5.24
N SER A 306 0.15 -31.75 -5.43
CA SER A 306 -0.74 -31.56 -6.57
C SER A 306 -2.20 -31.83 -6.15
N ASN A 307 -3.12 -31.81 -7.09
CA ASN A 307 -4.53 -32.16 -6.84
C ASN A 307 -4.75 -33.62 -6.41
N ALA A 308 -3.74 -34.48 -6.61
CA ALA A 308 -3.75 -35.85 -6.15
C ALA A 308 -2.31 -36.26 -5.77
N VAL A 309 -2.06 -36.40 -4.46
CA VAL A 309 -0.71 -36.73 -3.96
C VAL A 309 -0.53 -38.26 -3.93
N SER A 310 0.49 -38.71 -4.64
CA SER A 310 0.96 -40.10 -4.55
C SER A 310 2.09 -40.17 -3.50
N TRP A 311 1.80 -40.85 -2.39
CA TRP A 311 2.73 -40.92 -1.27
C TRP A 311 3.79 -42.00 -1.49
N ILE A 312 5.05 -41.64 -1.27
CA ILE A 312 6.18 -42.56 -1.14
C ILE A 312 6.51 -42.69 0.33
N THR A 313 6.52 -43.92 0.83
CA THR A 313 6.90 -44.23 2.20
C THR A 313 8.41 -44.26 2.34
N LEU A 314 8.91 -43.45 3.26
CA LEU A 314 10.34 -43.38 3.59
C LEU A 314 10.66 -44.37 4.68
N THR A 315 11.27 -45.48 4.30
CA THR A 315 11.68 -46.52 5.25
C THR A 315 13.06 -46.21 5.83
N TYR A 316 13.31 -46.70 7.04
CA TYR A 316 14.55 -46.46 7.76
C TYR A 316 15.60 -47.51 7.44
N ARG A 317 16.89 -47.17 7.58
CA ARG A 317 17.97 -48.14 7.60
C ARG A 317 17.76 -49.12 8.74
N ARG A 318 18.10 -50.39 8.51
CA ARG A 318 18.10 -51.40 9.56
C ARG A 318 19.01 -50.95 10.72
N GLY A 319 18.42 -50.68 11.88
CA GLY A 319 19.10 -50.37 13.12
C GLY A 319 19.38 -48.88 13.39
N ASN A 320 19.10 -47.98 12.46
CA ASN A 320 19.28 -46.52 12.68
C ASN A 320 17.97 -45.76 12.45
N LEU A 321 17.72 -44.80 13.32
CA LEU A 321 16.67 -43.79 13.06
C LEU A 321 17.05 -42.99 11.80
N PRO A 322 16.08 -42.44 11.05
CA PRO A 322 16.39 -41.55 9.95
C PRO A 322 17.16 -40.35 10.48
N GLU A 323 18.18 -39.99 9.77
CA GLU A 323 18.85 -38.74 10.08
C GLU A 323 18.00 -37.60 9.45
N ILE A 324 17.31 -36.89 10.32
CA ILE A 324 16.54 -35.72 9.92
C ILE A 324 17.27 -34.50 10.45
N VAL A 325 17.93 -33.77 9.57
CA VAL A 325 18.61 -32.52 9.93
C VAL A 325 17.73 -31.35 9.45
N THR A 326 17.40 -30.45 10.37
CA THR A 326 16.76 -29.20 10.04
C THR A 326 17.76 -28.07 10.21
N SER A 327 18.07 -27.37 9.14
CA SER A 327 18.89 -26.16 9.14
C SER A 327 18.00 -24.93 8.95
N SER A 328 18.22 -23.92 9.78
CA SER A 328 17.58 -22.63 9.64
C SER A 328 18.66 -21.57 9.56
N SER A 329 18.62 -20.73 8.56
CA SER A 329 19.58 -19.64 8.36
C SER A 329 18.82 -18.35 8.05
N GLU A 330 19.48 -17.24 8.37
CA GLU A 330 19.05 -15.90 8.00
C GLU A 330 20.19 -15.25 7.23
N ASP A 331 19.87 -14.52 6.16
CA ASP A 331 20.89 -13.82 5.37
C ASP A 331 21.40 -12.62 6.19
N ILE A 332 22.65 -12.70 6.62
CA ILE A 332 23.33 -11.65 7.39
C ILE A 332 24.47 -11.09 6.55
N TYR A 333 24.42 -9.79 6.30
CA TYR A 333 25.48 -9.05 5.59
C TYR A 333 26.35 -8.29 6.61
N TYR A 334 27.67 -8.50 6.52
CA TYR A 334 28.64 -7.82 7.37
C TYR A 334 29.27 -6.65 6.61
N GLN A 335 29.08 -5.43 7.12
CA GLN A 335 29.71 -4.23 6.59
C GLN A 335 30.88 -3.79 7.46
N HIS A 336 32.05 -3.64 6.84
CA HIS A 336 33.27 -3.16 7.49
C HIS A 336 33.42 -1.65 7.27
N TYR A 337 33.51 -0.91 8.36
CA TYR A 337 33.73 0.54 8.33
C TYR A 337 35.15 0.87 8.82
N SER A 338 35.81 1.84 8.17
CA SER A 338 37.10 2.34 8.58
C SER A 338 37.04 2.87 10.02
N GLY A 339 37.99 2.47 10.87
CA GLY A 339 38.04 2.88 12.29
C GLY A 339 37.24 2.00 13.27
N ARG A 340 36.57 0.92 12.78
CA ARG A 340 35.94 -0.10 13.65
C ARG A 340 36.72 -1.41 13.58
N THR A 341 36.88 -2.05 14.74
CA THR A 341 37.52 -3.37 14.86
C THR A 341 36.60 -4.52 14.47
N LEU A 342 35.27 -4.34 14.57
CA LEU A 342 34.27 -5.36 14.25
C LEU A 342 33.30 -4.83 13.19
N PRO A 343 32.80 -5.71 12.30
CA PRO A 343 31.81 -5.33 11.31
C PRO A 343 30.44 -5.01 11.94
N VAL A 344 29.62 -4.26 11.22
CA VAL A 344 28.20 -4.10 11.52
C VAL A 344 27.42 -5.18 10.77
N ALA A 345 26.62 -5.96 11.48
CA ALA A 345 25.75 -6.96 10.90
C ALA A 345 24.41 -6.34 10.52
N ASN A 346 24.00 -6.53 9.27
CA ASN A 346 22.67 -6.18 8.77
C ASN A 346 21.95 -7.46 8.34
N SER A 347 20.74 -7.71 8.85
CA SER A 347 19.91 -8.84 8.46
C SER A 347 18.98 -8.44 7.30
N SER A 348 18.83 -9.33 6.32
CA SER A 348 17.86 -9.17 5.23
C SER A 348 16.41 -9.44 5.67
N ARG A 349 16.21 -10.01 6.87
CA ARG A 349 14.95 -10.57 7.40
C ARG A 349 14.42 -11.79 6.62
N PHE A 350 15.11 -12.24 5.57
CA PHE A 350 14.77 -13.47 4.89
C PHE A 350 15.34 -14.66 5.66
N LYS A 351 14.46 -15.60 6.02
CA LYS A 351 14.84 -16.84 6.70
C LYS A 351 14.69 -18.00 5.73
N SER A 352 15.69 -18.83 5.61
CA SER A 352 15.57 -20.08 4.90
C SER A 352 15.55 -21.24 5.91
N LYS A 353 14.72 -22.25 5.63
CA LYS A 353 14.63 -23.48 6.39
C LYS A 353 14.78 -24.67 5.45
N THR A 354 15.83 -25.42 5.65
CA THR A 354 16.14 -26.60 4.84
C THR A 354 16.03 -27.85 5.69
N LYS A 355 15.40 -28.89 5.17
CA LYS A 355 15.32 -30.20 5.79
C LYS A 355 16.07 -31.21 4.95
N ILE A 356 17.02 -31.87 5.55
CA ILE A 356 17.81 -32.95 4.94
C ILE A 356 17.33 -34.27 5.56
N LEU A 357 16.90 -35.17 4.68
CA LEU A 357 16.37 -36.49 5.05
C LEU A 357 17.29 -37.57 4.48
N THR A 358 17.73 -38.49 5.32
CA THR A 358 18.46 -39.66 4.86
C THR A 358 17.67 -40.92 5.22
N PHE A 359 17.34 -41.72 4.23
CA PHE A 359 16.46 -42.90 4.36
C PHE A 359 16.80 -43.96 3.32
N THR A 360 16.17 -45.12 3.43
CA THR A 360 16.31 -46.23 2.49
C THR A 360 14.94 -46.49 1.84
N VAL A 361 14.89 -46.64 0.53
CA VAL A 361 13.66 -46.96 -0.22
C VAL A 361 13.88 -48.11 -1.20
N TYR A 362 12.83 -48.61 -1.81
CA TYR A 362 12.98 -49.50 -2.98
C TYR A 362 13.48 -48.67 -4.20
N LYS A 363 14.18 -49.36 -5.11
CA LYS A 363 14.78 -48.67 -6.28
C LYS A 363 13.76 -47.88 -7.10
N GLU A 364 12.58 -48.45 -7.30
CA GLU A 364 11.47 -47.78 -8.04
C GLU A 364 11.04 -46.47 -7.38
N ASP A 365 11.09 -46.39 -6.06
CA ASP A 365 10.75 -45.19 -5.32
C ASP A 365 11.91 -44.19 -5.30
N ALA A 366 13.17 -44.67 -5.34
CA ALA A 366 14.32 -43.79 -5.52
C ALA A 366 14.25 -43.04 -6.85
N ASP A 367 13.94 -43.74 -7.93
CA ASP A 367 13.77 -43.11 -9.27
C ASP A 367 12.64 -42.08 -9.29
N LYS A 368 11.53 -42.36 -8.57
CA LYS A 368 10.44 -41.35 -8.40
C LYS A 368 10.87 -40.14 -7.59
N ILE A 369 11.71 -40.33 -6.55
CA ILE A 369 12.21 -39.24 -5.71
C ILE A 369 13.21 -38.38 -6.49
N GLU A 370 14.07 -38.98 -7.35
CA GLU A 370 14.95 -38.22 -8.22
C GLU A 370 14.16 -37.28 -9.17
N ASN A 371 13.01 -37.74 -9.64
CA ASN A 371 12.12 -36.92 -10.50
C ASN A 371 11.40 -35.81 -9.71
N MET A 372 11.53 -35.72 -8.39
CA MET A 372 10.99 -34.63 -7.59
C MET A 372 11.88 -33.39 -7.55
N ILE A 373 13.11 -33.46 -8.10
CA ILE A 373 14.03 -32.31 -8.15
C ILE A 373 13.34 -31.13 -8.85
N GLY A 374 13.32 -29.97 -8.19
CA GLY A 374 12.65 -28.78 -8.67
C GLY A 374 11.13 -28.77 -8.51
N GLN A 375 10.53 -29.86 -8.01
CA GLN A 375 9.11 -29.92 -7.75
C GLN A 375 8.76 -29.47 -6.33
N THR A 376 7.55 -28.93 -6.18
CA THR A 376 6.98 -28.66 -4.85
C THR A 376 6.51 -29.97 -4.26
N VAL A 377 7.05 -30.30 -3.11
CA VAL A 377 6.72 -31.53 -2.39
C VAL A 377 6.15 -31.24 -1.01
N ILE A 378 5.39 -32.20 -0.51
CA ILE A 378 4.98 -32.24 0.89
C ILE A 378 5.61 -33.46 1.58
N TYR A 379 6.24 -33.21 2.71
CA TYR A 379 6.76 -34.24 3.62
C TYR A 379 5.95 -34.22 4.91
N LYS A 380 5.62 -35.39 5.42
CA LYS A 380 4.97 -35.59 6.72
C LYS A 380 5.68 -36.71 7.49
N ASP A 381 5.67 -36.64 8.82
CA ASP A 381 6.20 -37.71 9.65
C ASP A 381 5.23 -38.11 10.78
N TYR A 382 5.55 -39.22 11.41
CA TYR A 382 4.80 -39.80 12.55
C TYR A 382 4.79 -38.90 13.79
N ALA A 383 5.73 -37.98 13.91
CA ALA A 383 5.81 -37.04 15.03
C ALA A 383 4.93 -35.79 14.82
N GLY A 384 4.19 -35.73 13.70
CA GLY A 384 3.32 -34.59 13.37
C GLY A 384 4.05 -33.42 12.71
N ASN A 385 5.28 -33.62 12.24
CA ASN A 385 5.97 -32.58 11.49
C ASN A 385 5.53 -32.60 10.01
N LYS A 386 5.41 -31.40 9.44
CA LYS A 386 5.13 -31.16 8.03
C LYS A 386 6.12 -30.15 7.48
N ILE A 387 6.55 -30.34 6.24
CA ILE A 387 7.23 -29.32 5.45
C ILE A 387 6.69 -29.35 4.02
N ILE A 388 6.40 -28.17 3.49
CA ILE A 388 6.11 -27.96 2.07
C ILE A 388 7.28 -27.17 1.52
N GLY A 389 7.88 -27.64 0.43
CA GLY A 389 9.10 -27.04 -0.09
C GLY A 389 9.47 -27.58 -1.47
N ILE A 390 10.58 -27.08 -1.97
CA ILE A 390 11.15 -27.53 -3.24
C ILE A 390 12.32 -28.46 -2.95
N VAL A 391 12.38 -29.58 -3.70
CA VAL A 391 13.51 -30.50 -3.67
C VAL A 391 14.68 -29.88 -4.41
N ASN A 392 15.78 -29.60 -3.69
CA ASN A 392 16.97 -28.99 -4.28
C ASN A 392 17.96 -30.04 -4.76
N ASN A 393 18.11 -31.12 -4.02
CA ASN A 393 19.10 -32.15 -4.29
C ASN A 393 18.61 -33.52 -3.86
N VAL A 394 18.96 -34.54 -4.63
CA VAL A 394 18.75 -35.96 -4.33
C VAL A 394 20.03 -36.70 -4.65
N GLU A 395 20.57 -37.42 -3.67
CA GLU A 395 21.72 -38.32 -3.81
C GLU A 395 21.24 -39.74 -3.55
N SER A 396 21.48 -40.66 -4.48
CA SER A 396 21.14 -42.06 -4.27
C SER A 396 22.32 -43.00 -4.52
N SER A 397 22.39 -44.09 -3.75
CA SER A 397 23.41 -45.13 -3.94
C SER A 397 22.98 -46.11 -5.03
N SER A 398 23.70 -46.17 -6.17
CA SER A 398 23.27 -46.85 -7.40
C SER A 398 23.38 -48.38 -7.41
N TYR A 399 23.94 -49.03 -6.37
CA TYR A 399 24.28 -50.46 -6.42
C TYR A 399 23.40 -51.38 -5.56
N ALA A 400 22.37 -50.86 -4.92
CA ALA A 400 21.55 -51.65 -3.99
C ALA A 400 20.11 -51.83 -4.52
N ILE A 401 19.52 -52.99 -4.23
CA ILE A 401 18.05 -53.22 -4.43
C ILE A 401 17.23 -52.24 -3.58
N ARG A 402 17.82 -51.78 -2.49
CA ARG A 402 17.29 -50.75 -1.59
C ARG A 402 18.35 -49.65 -1.43
N PRO A 403 18.38 -48.68 -2.29
CA PRO A 403 19.33 -47.59 -2.20
C PRO A 403 19.05 -46.72 -0.97
N ASP A 404 20.13 -46.18 -0.43
CA ASP A 404 20.05 -45.05 0.49
C ASP A 404 19.90 -43.80 -0.32
N VAL A 405 18.96 -42.98 0.09
CA VAL A 405 18.64 -41.69 -0.55
C VAL A 405 18.84 -40.60 0.48
N ARG A 406 19.58 -39.58 0.10
CA ARG A 406 19.69 -38.31 0.81
C ARG A 406 18.95 -37.22 0.01
N LEU A 407 17.94 -36.63 0.63
CA LEU A 407 17.03 -35.69 0.00
C LEU A 407 17.11 -34.35 0.76
N GLU A 408 17.23 -33.26 0.01
CA GLU A 408 17.24 -31.91 0.55
C GLU A 408 16.01 -31.13 0.09
N ILE A 409 15.23 -30.62 1.04
CA ILE A 409 14.00 -29.84 0.79
C ILE A 409 14.18 -28.46 1.41
N THR A 410 14.08 -27.40 0.61
CA THR A 410 13.97 -26.03 1.12
C THR A 410 12.50 -25.66 1.26
N ALA A 411 12.11 -25.26 2.46
CA ALA A 411 10.76 -24.81 2.76
C ALA A 411 10.40 -23.55 1.95
N ILE A 412 9.18 -23.51 1.44
CA ILE A 412 8.60 -22.33 0.79
C ILE A 412 7.45 -21.80 1.63
N ASP A 413 7.11 -20.53 1.41
CA ASP A 413 5.89 -19.94 1.94
C ASP A 413 4.70 -20.44 1.10
N TYR A 414 4.10 -21.54 1.58
CA TYR A 414 2.93 -22.14 0.94
C TYR A 414 1.69 -21.69 1.67
N GLN A 415 0.87 -20.90 0.99
CA GLN A 415 -0.37 -20.39 1.55
C GLN A 415 -1.47 -21.43 1.37
N GLU A 416 -1.90 -22.03 2.49
CA GLU A 416 -3.01 -22.99 2.53
C GLU A 416 -4.38 -22.30 2.51
N ASP A 417 -4.44 -21.04 2.93
CA ASP A 417 -5.64 -20.22 2.90
C ASP A 417 -5.91 -19.75 1.46
N VAL A 418 -7.03 -20.19 0.90
CA VAL A 418 -7.46 -19.78 -0.45
C VAL A 418 -8.25 -18.47 -0.44
N GLY A 419 -8.51 -17.90 0.73
CA GLY A 419 -9.35 -16.72 0.86
C GLY A 419 -10.82 -16.96 0.48
N TYR A 420 -11.57 -15.86 0.48
CA TYR A 420 -12.99 -15.86 0.05
C TYR A 420 -13.17 -15.05 -1.24
N ASP A 421 -12.21 -15.11 -2.14
CA ASP A 421 -12.27 -14.42 -3.43
C ASP A 421 -13.25 -15.09 -4.40
N ASP A 422 -13.88 -14.28 -5.27
CA ASP A 422 -14.85 -14.72 -6.25
C ASP A 422 -14.25 -15.46 -7.44
#